data_4e4c4380610116372d2ee06a3e6ded00
#
_entry.id   4e4c4380610116372d2ee06a3e6ded00
#
_cell.length_a   1.000
_cell.length_b   1.000
_cell.length_c   1.000
_cell.angle_alpha   90.00
_cell.angle_beta   90.00
_cell.angle_gamma   90.00
#
_symmetry.space_group_name_H-M   'P 1'
#
loop_
_entity.id
_entity.type
_entity.pdbx_description
1 polymer ?
#
loop_
_entity_poly.entity_id
_entity_poly.type
_entity_poly.pdbx_seq_one_letter_code
_entity_poly.pdbx_strand_id
1 'polypeptide(L)'
;MNVVQTNNNYKLALLDLSQLIELETPEGFNLESPAVNLDLVPLTPPDEIFQTAMVSKASIQAAQFRLEGSKHNIRIAQSNYYPQLSLNGSLGTNYYSTIDRTFSQQMNDNFNKYVGFNLSVPIFNRLSTRNRVRTARLQRENYALQLDNAKKTLYKEIQQAWYNAAAAESKYTSSHTATVASEESFKLMSEKYENGKANAVEYNEAKQNLSLIHI
;
A
#
# COMPACT_ATOMS: atom_id res chain seq x y z
N MET A 1 -10.63 9.06 -36.23
CA MET A 1 -9.75 9.58 -35.15
C MET A 1 -9.59 8.63 -33.96
N ASN A 2 -10.65 7.98 -33.51
CA ASN A 2 -10.60 7.06 -32.34
C ASN A 2 -9.66 5.84 -32.52
N VAL A 3 -9.56 5.24 -33.71
CA VAL A 3 -8.74 4.03 -33.93
C VAL A 3 -7.25 4.29 -33.71
N VAL A 4 -6.74 5.43 -34.20
CA VAL A 4 -5.33 5.81 -34.01
C VAL A 4 -5.03 6.06 -32.55
N GLN A 5 -5.92 6.77 -31.85
CA GLN A 5 -5.78 7.06 -30.42
C GLN A 5 -5.81 5.77 -29.59
N THR A 6 -6.76 4.88 -29.87
CA THR A 6 -6.86 3.59 -29.17
C THR A 6 -5.63 2.72 -29.39
N ASN A 7 -5.10 2.67 -30.62
CA ASN A 7 -3.89 1.93 -30.93
C ASN A 7 -2.66 2.52 -30.21
N ASN A 8 -2.56 3.84 -30.11
CA ASN A 8 -1.50 4.49 -29.35
C ASN A 8 -1.62 4.18 -27.85
N ASN A 9 -2.82 4.25 -27.29
CA ASN A 9 -3.06 3.93 -25.88
C ASN A 9 -2.72 2.45 -25.58
N TYR A 10 -3.05 1.54 -26.49
CA TYR A 10 -2.69 0.13 -26.37
C TYR A 10 -1.17 -0.05 -26.35
N LYS A 11 -0.44 0.60 -27.27
CA LYS A 11 1.03 0.52 -27.31
C LYS A 11 1.69 1.09 -26.05
N LEU A 12 1.16 2.20 -25.52
CA LEU A 12 1.65 2.79 -24.27
C LEU A 12 1.39 1.85 -23.08
N ALA A 13 0.18 1.27 -22.97
CA ALA A 13 -0.13 0.32 -21.92
C ALA A 13 0.75 -0.95 -21.99
N LEU A 14 1.06 -1.42 -23.21
CA LEU A 14 1.96 -2.55 -23.41
C LEU A 14 3.39 -2.20 -22.98
N LEU A 15 3.86 -0.99 -23.27
CA LEU A 15 5.16 -0.49 -22.84
C LEU A 15 5.23 -0.39 -21.31
N ASP A 16 4.21 0.20 -20.66
CA ASP A 16 4.12 0.31 -19.21
C ASP A 16 4.15 -1.08 -18.54
N LEU A 17 3.42 -2.05 -19.10
CA LEU A 17 3.41 -3.42 -18.58
C LEU A 17 4.78 -4.10 -18.78
N SER A 18 5.42 -3.92 -19.93
CA SER A 18 6.75 -4.49 -20.18
C SER A 18 7.80 -3.94 -19.20
N GLN A 19 7.71 -2.66 -18.84
CA GLN A 19 8.57 -2.06 -17.84
C GLN A 19 8.30 -2.60 -16.41
N LEU A 20 7.02 -2.83 -16.06
CA LEU A 20 6.66 -3.41 -14.76
C LEU A 20 7.20 -4.84 -14.57
N ILE A 21 7.35 -5.60 -15.63
CA ILE A 21 7.91 -6.96 -15.60
C ILE A 21 9.39 -7.01 -16.00
N GLU A 22 10.05 -5.83 -16.07
CA GLU A 22 11.48 -5.66 -16.35
C GLU A 22 11.92 -6.26 -17.69
N LEU A 23 11.08 -6.21 -18.73
CA LEU A 23 11.47 -6.56 -20.10
C LEU A 23 12.23 -5.38 -20.73
N GLU A 24 13.36 -5.67 -21.39
CA GLU A 24 14.18 -4.65 -22.06
C GLU A 24 13.46 -3.97 -23.23
N THR A 25 12.63 -4.71 -23.96
CA THR A 25 11.82 -4.20 -25.08
C THR A 25 10.43 -4.84 -25.10
N PRO A 26 9.39 -4.12 -25.54
CA PRO A 26 8.05 -4.69 -25.72
C PRO A 26 7.92 -5.51 -27.02
N GLU A 27 8.99 -5.62 -27.83
CA GLU A 27 8.96 -6.33 -29.09
C GLU A 27 8.79 -7.84 -28.87
N GLY A 28 7.76 -8.41 -29.50
CA GLY A 28 7.41 -9.83 -29.34
C GLY A 28 6.57 -10.16 -28.09
N PHE A 29 6.32 -9.18 -27.23
CA PHE A 29 5.42 -9.35 -26.08
C PHE A 29 3.98 -9.21 -26.54
N ASN A 30 3.21 -10.28 -26.40
CA ASN A 30 1.80 -10.31 -26.76
C ASN A 30 0.95 -10.73 -25.56
N LEU A 31 -0.19 -10.07 -25.38
CA LEU A 31 -1.13 -10.41 -24.31
C LEU A 31 -2.16 -11.40 -24.85
N GLU A 32 -2.27 -12.54 -24.20
CA GLU A 32 -3.39 -13.43 -24.41
C GLU A 32 -4.64 -12.83 -23.75
N SER A 33 -5.70 -12.62 -24.54
CA SER A 33 -6.97 -12.16 -23.99
C SER A 33 -7.59 -13.28 -23.16
N PRO A 34 -7.73 -13.13 -21.83
CA PRO A 34 -8.36 -14.16 -21.03
C PRO A 34 -9.80 -14.34 -21.48
N ALA A 35 -10.24 -15.59 -21.63
CA ALA A 35 -11.66 -15.89 -21.74
C ALA A 35 -12.30 -15.60 -20.36
N VAL A 36 -12.81 -14.38 -20.20
CA VAL A 36 -13.45 -13.97 -18.95
C VAL A 36 -14.87 -14.56 -18.94
N ASN A 37 -15.00 -15.68 -18.25
CA ASN A 37 -16.34 -16.19 -17.89
C ASN A 37 -16.83 -15.33 -16.72
N LEU A 38 -17.70 -14.35 -17.01
CA LEU A 38 -18.25 -13.44 -16.02
C LEU A 38 -19.41 -14.12 -15.28
N ASP A 39 -19.08 -15.05 -14.38
CA ASP A 39 -20.04 -15.49 -13.37
C ASP A 39 -20.16 -14.36 -12.33
N LEU A 40 -21.21 -13.57 -12.45
CA LEU A 40 -21.49 -12.49 -11.50
C LEU A 40 -21.85 -13.09 -10.15
N VAL A 41 -20.90 -13.04 -9.22
CA VAL A 41 -21.10 -13.47 -7.84
C VAL A 41 -21.69 -12.29 -7.04
N PRO A 42 -22.72 -12.51 -6.21
CA PRO A 42 -23.29 -11.45 -5.38
C PRO A 42 -22.23 -10.75 -4.54
N LEU A 43 -22.22 -9.42 -4.57
CA LEU A 43 -21.29 -8.61 -3.83
C LEU A 43 -21.54 -8.76 -2.31
N THR A 44 -20.52 -9.15 -1.57
CA THR A 44 -20.55 -9.16 -0.11
C THR A 44 -20.79 -7.74 0.42
N PRO A 45 -21.62 -7.54 1.46
CA PRO A 45 -21.85 -6.23 2.05
C PRO A 45 -20.56 -5.56 2.53
N PRO A 46 -20.40 -4.24 2.33
CA PRO A 46 -19.15 -3.53 2.66
C PRO A 46 -18.79 -3.59 4.15
N ASP A 47 -19.78 -3.72 5.03
CA ASP A 47 -19.53 -3.82 6.47
C ASP A 47 -18.88 -5.17 6.87
N GLU A 48 -19.24 -6.27 6.24
CA GLU A 48 -18.60 -7.58 6.45
C GLU A 48 -17.16 -7.59 5.94
N ILE A 49 -16.95 -7.00 4.76
CA ILE A 49 -15.60 -6.81 4.20
C ILE A 49 -14.74 -5.98 5.16
N PHE A 50 -15.30 -4.91 5.71
CA PHE A 50 -14.60 -4.05 6.65
C PHE A 50 -14.20 -4.79 7.93
N GLN A 51 -15.10 -5.59 8.53
CA GLN A 51 -14.79 -6.36 9.73
C GLN A 51 -13.65 -7.37 9.48
N THR A 52 -13.67 -8.05 8.37
CA THR A 52 -12.60 -8.97 7.96
C THR A 52 -11.28 -8.22 7.71
N ALA A 53 -11.34 -7.09 7.02
CA ALA A 53 -10.17 -6.26 6.71
C ALA A 53 -9.54 -5.63 7.96
N MET A 54 -10.32 -5.29 8.97
CA MET A 54 -9.84 -4.77 10.25
C MET A 54 -8.88 -5.71 10.97
N VAL A 55 -9.05 -7.02 10.80
CA VAL A 55 -8.21 -8.05 11.42
C VAL A 55 -7.06 -8.44 10.50
N SER A 56 -7.30 -8.54 9.19
CA SER A 56 -6.34 -9.10 8.23
C SER A 56 -5.39 -8.06 7.60
N LYS A 57 -5.81 -6.79 7.50
CA LYS A 57 -5.03 -5.78 6.76
C LYS A 57 -3.79 -5.35 7.54
N ALA A 58 -2.60 -5.59 6.97
CA ALA A 58 -1.31 -5.32 7.59
C ALA A 58 -1.12 -3.84 8.00
N SER A 59 -1.70 -2.89 7.24
CA SER A 59 -1.63 -1.46 7.58
C SER A 59 -2.33 -1.11 8.89
N ILE A 60 -3.46 -1.75 9.19
CA ILE A 60 -4.20 -1.58 10.44
C ILE A 60 -3.44 -2.22 11.60
N GLN A 61 -2.93 -3.44 11.42
CA GLN A 61 -2.09 -4.11 12.42
C GLN A 61 -0.83 -3.29 12.73
N ALA A 62 -0.17 -2.74 11.73
CA ALA A 62 0.99 -1.87 11.92
C ALA A 62 0.65 -0.61 12.73
N ALA A 63 -0.51 0.03 12.48
CA ALA A 63 -0.95 1.17 13.26
C ALA A 63 -1.27 0.79 14.72
N GLN A 64 -1.86 -0.40 14.96
CA GLN A 64 -2.11 -0.94 16.29
C GLN A 64 -0.80 -1.19 17.05
N PHE A 65 0.20 -1.83 16.41
CA PHE A 65 1.50 -2.07 17.03
C PHE A 65 2.26 -0.78 17.32
N ARG A 66 2.15 0.25 16.46
CA ARG A 66 2.73 1.58 16.75
C ARG A 66 2.09 2.22 17.99
N LEU A 67 0.77 2.12 18.13
CA LEU A 67 0.06 2.58 19.33
C LEU A 67 0.50 1.79 20.57
N GLU A 68 0.63 0.48 20.48
CA GLU A 68 1.10 -0.38 21.58
C GLU A 68 2.54 -0.04 21.97
N GLY A 69 3.46 0.07 20.98
CA GLY A 69 4.83 0.51 21.19
C GLY A 69 4.94 1.87 21.88
N SER A 70 4.04 2.79 21.56
CA SER A 70 4.02 4.11 22.19
C SER A 70 3.72 4.07 23.70
N LYS A 71 2.98 3.06 24.18
CA LYS A 71 2.76 2.83 25.63
C LYS A 71 4.08 2.46 26.34
N HIS A 72 4.91 1.67 25.67
CA HIS A 72 6.24 1.32 26.19
C HIS A 72 7.18 2.55 26.18
N ASN A 73 7.08 3.44 25.20
CA ASN A 73 7.85 4.68 25.18
C ASN A 73 7.53 5.61 26.38
N ILE A 74 6.30 5.60 26.88
CA ILE A 74 5.96 6.30 28.12
C ILE A 74 6.74 5.70 29.31
N ARG A 75 6.80 4.37 29.43
CA ARG A 75 7.56 3.68 30.47
C ARG A 75 9.05 3.96 30.36
N ILE A 76 9.60 3.98 29.13
CA ILE A 76 10.99 4.36 28.86
C ILE A 76 11.25 5.81 29.32
N ALA A 77 10.34 6.75 29.02
CA ALA A 77 10.47 8.12 29.50
C ALA A 77 10.41 8.21 31.05
N GLN A 78 9.58 7.39 31.69
CA GLN A 78 9.45 7.30 33.13
C GLN A 78 10.69 6.68 33.81
N SER A 79 11.43 5.79 33.13
CA SER A 79 12.63 5.16 33.66
C SER A 79 13.70 6.18 34.06
N ASN A 80 13.71 7.37 33.47
CA ASN A 80 14.61 8.46 33.85
C ASN A 80 14.33 9.08 35.23
N TYR A 81 13.27 8.64 35.94
CA TYR A 81 13.06 8.97 37.35
C TYR A 81 13.84 8.05 38.30
N TYR A 82 14.30 6.90 37.83
CA TYR A 82 14.95 5.90 38.64
C TYR A 82 16.48 6.02 38.56
N PRO A 83 17.19 5.54 39.57
CA PRO A 83 18.65 5.43 39.54
C PRO A 83 19.12 4.57 38.37
N GLN A 84 20.22 4.96 37.75
CA GLN A 84 20.89 4.22 36.68
C GLN A 84 22.19 3.64 37.20
N LEU A 85 22.34 2.33 37.12
CA LEU A 85 23.55 1.60 37.38
C LEU A 85 24.24 1.21 36.08
N SER A 86 25.46 1.63 35.87
CA SER A 86 26.28 1.24 34.72
C SER A 86 27.53 0.49 35.14
N LEU A 87 27.86 -0.55 34.39
CA LEU A 87 29.11 -1.30 34.49
C LEU A 87 30.01 -0.90 33.34
N ASN A 88 31.19 -0.44 33.64
CA ASN A 88 32.19 -0.05 32.66
C ASN A 88 33.41 -0.96 32.79
N GLY A 89 33.88 -1.50 31.69
CA GLY A 89 35.14 -2.26 31.62
C GLY A 89 36.03 -1.69 30.53
N SER A 90 37.30 -1.53 30.80
CA SER A 90 38.27 -1.16 29.78
C SER A 90 39.54 -1.99 29.92
N LEU A 91 40.11 -2.29 28.77
CA LEU A 91 41.46 -2.86 28.64
C LEU A 91 42.24 -1.86 27.79
N GLY A 92 43.43 -1.52 28.27
CA GLY A 92 44.24 -0.55 27.56
C GLY A 92 45.73 -0.81 27.76
N THR A 93 46.52 -0.34 26.81
CA THR A 93 47.95 -0.26 26.91
C THR A 93 48.42 0.97 26.14
N ASN A 94 49.54 1.53 26.51
CA ASN A 94 50.10 2.73 25.89
C ASN A 94 51.53 2.51 25.48
N TYR A 95 51.93 3.04 24.33
CA TYR A 95 53.30 3.11 23.85
C TYR A 95 53.78 4.56 23.81
N TYR A 96 54.97 4.82 24.34
CA TYR A 96 55.61 6.13 24.32
C TYR A 96 56.96 6.02 23.62
N SER A 97 57.12 6.74 22.51
CA SER A 97 58.38 6.75 21.74
C SER A 97 59.53 7.40 22.44
N THR A 98 59.31 8.13 23.55
CA THR A 98 60.27 8.84 24.35
C THR A 98 60.95 7.96 25.44
N ILE A 99 60.42 6.75 25.64
CA ILE A 99 60.90 5.80 26.61
C ILE A 99 61.83 4.79 25.93
N ASP A 100 63.06 4.65 26.43
CA ASP A 100 64.03 3.71 25.86
C ASP A 100 63.75 2.25 26.30
N ARG A 101 62.58 1.74 25.78
CA ARG A 101 62.10 0.36 25.91
C ARG A 101 61.47 -0.11 24.63
N THR A 102 61.58 -1.39 24.34
CA THR A 102 61.00 -1.98 23.15
C THR A 102 59.46 -1.91 23.19
N PHE A 103 58.85 -1.87 22.01
CA PHE A 103 57.39 -1.86 21.88
C PHE A 103 56.73 -3.00 22.68
N SER A 104 57.25 -4.22 22.57
CA SER A 104 56.70 -5.39 23.27
C SER A 104 56.77 -5.26 24.79
N GLN A 105 57.87 -4.70 25.31
CA GLN A 105 58.02 -4.45 26.76
C GLN A 105 57.02 -3.40 27.24
N GLN A 106 56.88 -2.28 26.52
CA GLN A 106 55.93 -1.23 26.89
C GLN A 106 54.47 -1.71 26.81
N MET A 107 54.09 -2.52 25.79
CA MET A 107 52.76 -3.09 25.66
C MET A 107 52.39 -3.98 26.83
N ASN A 108 53.34 -4.70 27.37
CA ASN A 108 53.11 -5.59 28.51
C ASN A 108 53.14 -4.83 29.84
N ASP A 109 54.11 -3.92 30.03
CA ASP A 109 54.28 -3.17 31.28
C ASP A 109 53.13 -2.13 31.49
N ASN A 110 52.64 -1.55 30.41
CA ASN A 110 51.60 -0.54 30.46
C ASN A 110 50.16 -1.15 30.34
N PHE A 111 50.05 -2.47 30.31
CA PHE A 111 48.75 -3.12 30.19
C PHE A 111 47.93 -2.93 31.46
N ASN A 112 46.80 -2.24 31.32
CA ASN A 112 45.91 -1.99 32.44
C ASN A 112 44.53 -2.59 32.18
N LYS A 113 43.89 -3.01 33.23
CA LYS A 113 42.49 -3.53 33.24
C LYS A 113 41.71 -2.72 34.23
N TYR A 114 40.58 -2.20 33.80
CA TYR A 114 39.69 -1.45 34.66
C TYR A 114 38.29 -2.05 34.59
N VAL A 115 37.68 -2.25 35.77
CA VAL A 115 36.25 -2.58 35.90
C VAL A 115 35.66 -1.65 36.95
N GLY A 116 34.62 -0.93 36.62
CA GLY A 116 34.00 0.03 37.51
C GLY A 116 32.49 0.00 37.45
N PHE A 117 31.86 0.24 38.58
CA PHE A 117 30.41 0.48 38.70
C PHE A 117 30.16 1.97 38.88
N ASN A 118 29.21 2.50 38.15
CA ASN A 118 28.77 3.89 38.33
C ASN A 118 27.27 3.91 38.60
N LEU A 119 26.87 4.47 39.76
CA LEU A 119 25.46 4.68 40.13
C LEU A 119 25.14 6.16 40.01
N SER A 120 24.21 6.49 39.11
CA SER A 120 23.73 7.86 38.90
C SER A 120 22.27 7.97 39.40
N VAL A 121 22.07 8.87 40.38
CA VAL A 121 20.72 9.12 40.95
C VAL A 121 20.32 10.54 40.59
N PRO A 122 19.28 10.70 39.71
CA PRO A 122 18.79 12.03 39.31
C PRO A 122 17.97 12.66 40.44
N ILE A 123 18.53 13.65 41.14
CA ILE A 123 17.81 14.39 42.22
C ILE A 123 17.00 15.53 41.60
N PHE A 124 17.58 16.29 40.70
CA PHE A 124 16.95 17.43 40.04
C PHE A 124 17.44 17.56 38.58
N ASN A 125 16.54 17.50 37.62
CA ASN A 125 16.83 17.55 36.18
C ASN A 125 16.07 18.65 35.43
N ARG A 126 15.78 19.78 36.11
CA ARG A 126 15.04 20.93 35.54
C ARG A 126 13.70 20.53 34.88
N LEU A 127 12.98 19.57 35.45
CA LEU A 127 11.73 19.02 34.93
C LEU A 127 11.84 18.32 33.54
N SER A 128 13.07 18.05 33.09
CA SER A 128 13.29 17.39 31.78
C SER A 128 12.57 16.06 31.67
N THR A 129 12.68 15.19 32.68
CA THR A 129 11.96 13.91 32.69
C THR A 129 10.45 14.07 32.65
N ARG A 130 9.91 15.02 33.43
CA ARG A 130 8.46 15.33 33.41
C ARG A 130 7.98 15.74 32.01
N ASN A 131 8.76 16.60 31.34
CA ASN A 131 8.43 17.05 29.99
C ASN A 131 8.55 15.91 28.98
N ARG A 132 9.56 15.04 29.08
CA ARG A 132 9.68 13.84 28.23
C ARG A 132 8.49 12.90 28.39
N VAL A 133 8.04 12.65 29.60
CA VAL A 133 6.84 11.83 29.87
C VAL A 133 5.59 12.47 29.29
N ARG A 134 5.45 13.80 29.41
CA ARG A 134 4.32 14.52 28.81
C ARG A 134 4.34 14.42 27.29
N THR A 135 5.47 14.62 26.65
CA THR A 135 5.65 14.46 25.20
C THR A 135 5.33 13.05 24.75
N ALA A 136 5.80 12.02 25.48
CA ALA A 136 5.50 10.62 25.16
C ALA A 136 3.99 10.31 25.26
N ARG A 137 3.28 10.92 26.21
CA ARG A 137 1.81 10.78 26.33
C ARG A 137 1.10 11.42 25.14
N LEU A 138 1.47 12.65 24.76
CA LEU A 138 0.90 13.32 23.58
C LEU A 138 1.18 12.52 22.30
N GLN A 139 2.38 11.95 22.19
CA GLN A 139 2.71 11.09 21.05
C GLN A 139 1.86 9.83 20.99
N ARG A 140 1.52 9.22 22.16
CA ARG A 140 0.58 8.10 22.21
C ARG A 140 -0.82 8.51 21.72
N GLU A 141 -1.31 9.69 22.13
CA GLU A 141 -2.61 10.21 21.64
C GLU A 141 -2.58 10.42 20.12
N ASN A 142 -1.48 10.95 19.59
CA ASN A 142 -1.31 11.11 18.16
C ASN A 142 -1.39 9.75 17.42
N TYR A 143 -0.74 8.69 17.94
CA TYR A 143 -0.87 7.35 17.36
C TYR A 143 -2.28 6.77 17.47
N ALA A 144 -3.01 7.08 18.52
CA ALA A 144 -4.41 6.68 18.65
C ALA A 144 -5.30 7.33 17.58
N LEU A 145 -5.11 8.63 17.33
CA LEU A 145 -5.80 9.35 16.26
C LEU A 145 -5.41 8.87 14.87
N GLN A 146 -4.13 8.52 14.66
CA GLN A 146 -3.67 7.94 13.40
C GLN A 146 -4.31 6.57 13.13
N LEU A 147 -4.46 5.73 14.16
CA LEU A 147 -5.18 4.45 14.04
C LEU A 147 -6.64 4.67 13.69
N ASP A 148 -7.33 5.60 14.35
CA ASP A 148 -8.73 5.93 14.05
C ASP A 148 -8.88 6.44 12.60
N ASN A 149 -7.98 7.32 12.18
CA ASN A 149 -7.97 7.81 10.80
C ASN A 149 -7.70 6.70 9.77
N ALA A 150 -6.77 5.78 10.07
CA ALA A 150 -6.51 4.62 9.20
C ALA A 150 -7.74 3.74 9.04
N LYS A 151 -8.51 3.51 10.12
CA LYS A 151 -9.77 2.76 10.07
C LYS A 151 -10.82 3.46 9.21
N LYS A 152 -10.98 4.78 9.38
CA LYS A 152 -11.94 5.58 8.58
C LYS A 152 -11.56 5.59 7.10
N THR A 153 -10.27 5.70 6.80
CA THR A 153 -9.77 5.64 5.42
C THR A 153 -10.06 4.28 4.79
N LEU A 154 -9.76 3.20 5.52
CA LEU A 154 -10.06 1.84 5.07
C LEU A 154 -11.55 1.64 4.79
N TYR A 155 -12.42 2.10 5.69
CA TYR A 155 -13.86 2.02 5.49
C TYR A 155 -14.32 2.75 4.24
N LYS A 156 -13.81 3.97 4.04
CA LYS A 156 -14.09 4.76 2.83
C LYS A 156 -13.62 4.05 1.56
N GLU A 157 -12.39 3.51 1.56
CA GLU A 157 -11.85 2.77 0.41
C GLU A 157 -12.70 1.55 0.05
N ILE A 158 -13.14 0.78 1.05
CA ILE A 158 -14.00 -0.38 0.85
C ILE A 158 -15.35 0.03 0.27
N GLN A 159 -15.98 1.07 0.83
CA GLN A 159 -17.25 1.58 0.30
C GLN A 159 -17.12 2.08 -1.14
N GLN A 160 -16.08 2.84 -1.45
CA GLN A 160 -15.84 3.30 -2.82
C GLN A 160 -15.65 2.14 -3.79
N ALA A 161 -14.84 1.14 -3.40
CA ALA A 161 -14.63 -0.04 -4.22
C ALA A 161 -15.92 -0.83 -4.44
N TRP A 162 -16.73 -0.98 -3.39
CA TRP A 162 -18.01 -1.66 -3.46
C TRP A 162 -19.01 -0.94 -4.39
N TYR A 163 -19.15 0.38 -4.25
CA TYR A 163 -20.02 1.17 -5.15
C TYR A 163 -19.54 1.13 -6.59
N ASN A 164 -18.23 1.17 -6.82
CA ASN A 164 -17.66 1.05 -8.15
C ASN A 164 -17.96 -0.33 -8.77
N ALA A 165 -17.82 -1.40 -7.97
CA ALA A 165 -18.15 -2.75 -8.42
C ALA A 165 -19.64 -2.90 -8.75
N ALA A 166 -20.53 -2.42 -7.88
CA ALA A 166 -21.98 -2.45 -8.11
C ALA A 166 -22.39 -1.62 -9.35
N ALA A 167 -21.76 -0.47 -9.55
CA ALA A 167 -22.01 0.34 -10.75
C ALA A 167 -21.48 -0.35 -12.02
N ALA A 168 -20.32 -1.01 -11.95
CA ALA A 168 -19.77 -1.77 -13.07
C ALA A 168 -20.66 -2.97 -13.43
N GLU A 169 -21.16 -3.72 -12.44
CA GLU A 169 -22.11 -4.82 -12.63
C GLU A 169 -23.40 -4.34 -13.30
N SER A 170 -23.99 -3.25 -12.80
CA SER A 170 -25.20 -2.65 -13.39
C SER A 170 -24.96 -2.18 -14.83
N LYS A 171 -23.81 -1.55 -15.08
CA LYS A 171 -23.42 -1.11 -16.43
C LYS A 171 -23.26 -2.30 -17.37
N TYR A 172 -22.55 -3.35 -16.92
CA TYR A 172 -22.37 -4.57 -17.70
C TYR A 172 -23.73 -5.20 -18.09
N THR A 173 -24.60 -5.42 -17.10
CA THR A 173 -25.92 -6.02 -17.32
C THR A 173 -26.75 -5.19 -18.30
N SER A 174 -26.77 -3.86 -18.14
CA SER A 174 -27.48 -2.95 -19.04
C SER A 174 -26.89 -2.97 -20.45
N SER A 175 -25.58 -2.94 -20.59
CA SER A 175 -24.89 -2.98 -21.89
C SER A 175 -25.10 -4.32 -22.58
N HIS A 176 -25.03 -5.44 -21.85
CA HIS A 176 -25.28 -6.77 -22.39
C HIS A 176 -26.73 -6.89 -22.94
N THR A 177 -27.71 -6.42 -22.15
CA THR A 177 -29.10 -6.40 -22.58
C THR A 177 -29.31 -5.55 -23.83
N ALA A 178 -28.67 -4.37 -23.87
CA ALA A 178 -28.74 -3.48 -25.04
C ALA A 178 -28.07 -4.10 -26.29
N THR A 179 -26.95 -4.81 -26.11
CA THR A 179 -26.23 -5.52 -27.19
C THR A 179 -27.17 -6.59 -27.81
N VAL A 180 -27.74 -7.47 -26.97
CA VAL A 180 -28.65 -8.52 -27.42
C VAL A 180 -29.83 -7.93 -28.19
N ALA A 181 -30.47 -6.87 -27.66
CA ALA A 181 -31.60 -6.21 -28.34
C ALA A 181 -31.16 -5.57 -29.67
N SER A 182 -29.98 -4.99 -29.75
CA SER A 182 -29.44 -4.39 -30.98
C SER A 182 -29.06 -5.43 -32.02
N GLU A 183 -28.53 -6.58 -31.60
CA GLU A 183 -28.28 -7.72 -32.50
C GLU A 183 -29.54 -8.27 -33.12
N GLU A 184 -30.59 -8.47 -32.31
CA GLU A 184 -31.91 -8.90 -32.82
C GLU A 184 -32.53 -7.87 -33.77
N SER A 185 -32.46 -6.58 -33.41
CA SER A 185 -32.94 -5.48 -34.27
C SER A 185 -32.17 -5.43 -35.59
N PHE A 186 -30.87 -5.56 -35.57
CA PHE A 186 -30.03 -5.57 -36.76
C PHE A 186 -30.32 -6.80 -37.64
N LYS A 187 -30.55 -7.98 -37.05
CA LYS A 187 -30.91 -9.19 -37.77
C LYS A 187 -32.25 -9.01 -38.50
N LEU A 188 -33.29 -8.51 -37.82
CA LEU A 188 -34.59 -8.22 -38.40
C LEU A 188 -34.50 -7.17 -39.53
N MET A 189 -33.66 -6.14 -39.35
CA MET A 189 -33.45 -5.10 -40.33
C MET A 189 -32.71 -5.63 -41.59
N SER A 190 -31.72 -6.51 -41.39
CA SER A 190 -31.04 -7.20 -42.49
C SER A 190 -32.00 -8.05 -43.33
N GLU A 191 -32.86 -8.85 -42.69
CA GLU A 191 -33.87 -9.65 -43.36
C GLU A 191 -34.87 -8.78 -44.14
N LYS A 192 -35.29 -7.64 -43.57
CA LYS A 192 -36.19 -6.69 -44.28
C LYS A 192 -35.51 -6.06 -45.48
N TYR A 193 -34.22 -5.69 -45.36
CA TYR A 193 -33.42 -5.09 -46.42
C TYR A 193 -33.23 -6.07 -47.58
N GLU A 194 -32.87 -7.32 -47.29
CA GLU A 194 -32.75 -8.39 -48.29
C GLU A 194 -34.04 -8.69 -49.04
N ASN A 195 -35.17 -8.58 -48.36
CA ASN A 195 -36.48 -8.77 -48.95
C ASN A 195 -37.08 -7.48 -49.62
N GLY A 196 -36.28 -6.42 -49.75
CA GLY A 196 -36.68 -5.15 -50.34
C GLY A 196 -37.73 -4.35 -49.54
N LYS A 197 -37.89 -4.66 -48.24
CA LYS A 197 -38.89 -4.04 -47.35
C LYS A 197 -38.30 -2.95 -46.44
N ALA A 198 -36.99 -2.71 -46.50
CA ALA A 198 -36.30 -1.63 -45.80
C ALA A 198 -35.35 -0.90 -46.75
N ASN A 199 -35.09 0.37 -46.46
CA ASN A 199 -34.14 1.16 -47.25
C ASN A 199 -32.70 1.08 -46.69
N ALA A 200 -31.74 1.52 -47.49
CA ALA A 200 -30.32 1.49 -47.11
C ALA A 200 -29.98 2.38 -45.88
N VAL A 201 -30.78 3.41 -45.62
CA VAL A 201 -30.55 4.30 -44.47
C VAL A 201 -30.92 3.57 -43.18
N GLU A 202 -32.09 2.93 -43.14
CA GLU A 202 -32.54 2.14 -41.97
C GLU A 202 -31.61 0.98 -41.67
N TYR A 203 -31.12 0.30 -42.69
CA TYR A 203 -30.11 -0.77 -42.52
C TYR A 203 -28.82 -0.25 -41.92
N ASN A 204 -28.28 0.87 -42.47
CA ASN A 204 -27.03 1.45 -41.96
C ASN A 204 -27.19 2.02 -40.55
N GLU A 205 -28.35 2.57 -40.19
CA GLU A 205 -28.63 3.03 -38.82
C GLU A 205 -28.63 1.88 -37.82
N ALA A 206 -29.29 0.77 -38.13
CA ALA A 206 -29.28 -0.42 -37.30
C ALA A 206 -27.87 -1.00 -37.12
N LYS A 207 -27.07 -1.04 -38.20
CA LYS A 207 -25.70 -1.46 -38.21
C LYS A 207 -24.82 -0.56 -37.35
N GLN A 208 -25.03 0.75 -37.43
CA GLN A 208 -24.27 1.74 -36.64
C GLN A 208 -24.62 1.64 -35.15
N ASN A 209 -25.88 1.46 -34.81
CA ASN A 209 -26.34 1.29 -33.43
C ASN A 209 -25.69 0.04 -32.79
N LEU A 210 -25.63 -1.09 -33.50
CA LEU A 210 -24.94 -2.29 -33.05
C LEU A 210 -23.43 -2.04 -32.85
N SER A 211 -22.79 -1.36 -33.80
CA SER A 211 -21.37 -1.06 -33.74
C SER A 211 -20.99 -0.14 -32.57
N LEU A 212 -21.84 0.82 -32.20
CA LEU A 212 -21.61 1.76 -31.10
C LEU A 212 -21.72 1.11 -29.72
N ILE A 213 -22.46 0.04 -29.58
CA ILE A 213 -22.61 -0.68 -28.30
C ILE A 213 -21.44 -1.61 -28.05
N HIS A 214 -20.79 -2.11 -29.10
CA HIS A 214 -19.60 -2.98 -29.02
C HIS A 214 -18.29 -2.24 -28.69
N ILE A 215 -18.31 -0.92 -28.58
CA ILE A 215 -17.16 -0.09 -28.17
C ILE A 215 -17.20 0.21 -26.68
#